data_c49e6e8b1dd42e73dc94b68fd679b969
#
_entry.id   c49e6e8b1dd42e73dc94b68fd679b969
#
_cell.length_a   1.000
_cell.length_b   1.000
_cell.length_c   1.000
_cell.angle_alpha   90.00
_cell.angle_beta   90.00
_cell.angle_gamma   90.00
#
_symmetry.space_group_name_H-M   'P 1'
#
loop_
_entity.id
_entity.type
_entity.pdbx_description
1 polymer ?
#
loop_
_entity_poly.entity_id
_entity_poly.type
_entity_poly.pdbx_seq_one_letter_code
_entity_poly.pdbx_strand_id
1 'polypeptide(L)'
;MMKIGKILFGVSALFLANGMMAQSKLDVKQGLDVNKQLQYCHTQVGRALEELKQKDGSFDYTMEPRNILKGDKQKGWNCRKATPEEWCDGFWPGILWMDYQNTRDEAVRKAAEGYTESLKGIAYRPCYDHDIGFLMFCSYGKGYEVNHSQDYKNVILASADSLATLFNPVVGTILSWPREVKPRNWPHNTIMDNMMNLDMMFWAAKNGGNKLLYDLAVTHAKTTMQNHFRPDGSCYHVAVYDTINGNLIKGVTHQGYADNSMWARGQSWAIYGYTMVYRYTHNRVF
;
A
#
# COMPACT_ATOMS: atom_id res chain seq x y z
N MET A 1 31.89 26.44 51.49
CA MET A 1 30.96 26.49 50.33
C MET A 1 31.73 26.82 49.07
N MET A 2 32.26 25.85 48.37
CA MET A 2 32.86 26.06 47.03
C MET A 2 33.08 24.70 46.33
N LYS A 3 32.73 24.62 45.04
CA LYS A 3 33.11 23.56 44.06
C LYS A 3 32.27 22.30 44.00
N ILE A 4 30.97 22.43 43.68
CA ILE A 4 30.20 21.30 43.13
C ILE A 4 29.69 21.60 41.67
N GLY A 5 29.83 22.87 41.21
CA GLY A 5 29.25 23.30 39.92
C GLY A 5 30.04 22.99 38.63
N LYS A 6 31.26 22.48 38.71
CA LYS A 6 32.11 22.28 37.51
C LYS A 6 32.22 20.84 36.99
N ILE A 7 31.71 19.86 37.71
CA ILE A 7 31.81 18.43 37.29
C ILE A 7 30.59 17.99 36.46
N LEU A 8 29.42 18.63 36.65
CA LEU A 8 28.21 18.27 35.87
C LEU A 8 28.25 18.71 34.39
N PHE A 9 28.98 19.79 34.07
CA PHE A 9 29.08 20.28 32.69
C PHE A 9 30.00 19.43 31.82
N GLY A 10 30.98 18.78 32.40
CA GLY A 10 31.92 17.91 31.65
C GLY A 10 31.31 16.58 31.19
N VAL A 11 30.41 16.02 31.99
CA VAL A 11 29.78 14.70 31.65
C VAL A 11 28.70 14.87 30.59
N SER A 12 27.92 15.95 30.61
CA SER A 12 26.91 16.21 29.58
C SER A 12 27.53 16.51 28.21
N ALA A 13 28.68 17.20 28.17
CA ALA A 13 29.39 17.48 26.93
C ALA A 13 30.02 16.21 26.30
N LEU A 14 30.49 15.25 27.15
CA LEU A 14 31.00 13.98 26.65
C LEU A 14 29.89 13.06 26.09
N PHE A 15 28.69 13.06 26.67
CA PHE A 15 27.57 12.30 26.13
C PHE A 15 27.02 12.89 24.83
N LEU A 16 27.00 14.23 24.70
CA LEU A 16 26.62 14.89 23.46
C LEU A 16 27.67 14.68 22.36
N ALA A 17 28.96 14.72 22.68
CA ALA A 17 30.03 14.48 21.72
C ALA A 17 30.06 13.01 21.27
N ASN A 18 29.81 12.04 22.16
CA ASN A 18 29.70 10.64 21.77
C ASN A 18 28.42 10.33 20.96
N GLY A 19 27.30 10.99 21.23
CA GLY A 19 26.08 10.90 20.45
C GLY A 19 26.27 11.47 19.03
N MET A 20 26.91 12.63 18.89
CA MET A 20 27.24 13.22 17.59
C MET A 20 28.30 12.44 16.83
N MET A 21 29.28 11.82 17.50
CA MET A 21 30.29 10.96 16.87
C MET A 21 29.72 9.60 16.43
N ALA A 22 28.71 9.08 17.15
CA ALA A 22 27.97 7.89 16.72
C ALA A 22 27.10 8.18 15.49
N GLN A 23 26.46 9.33 15.44
CA GLN A 23 25.65 9.78 14.31
C GLN A 23 26.50 10.08 13.08
N SER A 24 27.70 10.66 13.24
CA SER A 24 28.63 10.88 12.14
C SER A 24 29.31 9.59 11.62
N LYS A 25 29.33 8.51 12.42
CA LYS A 25 29.80 7.20 11.96
C LYS A 25 28.74 6.37 11.23
N LEU A 26 27.46 6.71 11.41
CA LEU A 26 26.35 6.16 10.61
C LEU A 26 26.20 6.86 9.24
N ASP A 27 26.80 8.03 9.09
CA ASP A 27 26.94 8.75 7.82
C ASP A 27 28.11 8.23 6.94
N VAL A 28 28.59 7.03 7.16
CA VAL A 28 29.43 6.34 6.19
C VAL A 28 28.54 5.98 5.00
N LYS A 29 28.42 6.92 4.13
CA LYS A 29 27.95 6.83 2.76
C LYS A 29 28.71 5.75 2.00
N GLN A 30 28.38 4.53 2.15
CA GLN A 30 28.30 3.68 0.97
C GLN A 30 27.01 4.11 0.27
N GLY A 31 27.11 5.17 -0.53
CA GLY A 31 26.01 5.68 -1.29
C GLY A 31 25.39 4.53 -2.08
N LEU A 32 24.12 4.24 -1.85
CA LEU A 32 23.36 3.29 -2.65
C LEU A 32 23.50 3.74 -4.11
N ASP A 33 24.15 2.94 -4.94
CA ASP A 33 24.20 3.15 -6.38
C ASP A 33 22.82 2.83 -6.96
N VAL A 34 21.98 3.84 -7.03
CA VAL A 34 20.59 3.73 -7.50
C VAL A 34 20.53 3.14 -8.90
N ASN A 35 21.43 3.55 -9.81
CA ASN A 35 21.43 3.06 -11.18
C ASN A 35 21.73 1.57 -11.24
N LYS A 36 22.69 1.10 -10.45
CA LYS A 36 23.00 -0.32 -10.34
C LYS A 36 21.82 -1.13 -9.79
N GLN A 37 21.09 -0.59 -8.80
CA GLN A 37 19.91 -1.25 -8.27
C GLN A 37 18.75 -1.29 -9.27
N LEU A 38 18.50 -0.20 -9.99
CA LEU A 38 17.50 -0.16 -11.05
C LEU A 38 17.84 -1.13 -12.20
N GLN A 39 19.12 -1.20 -12.59
CA GLN A 39 19.57 -2.20 -13.57
C GLN A 39 19.37 -3.63 -13.10
N TYR A 40 19.62 -3.91 -11.82
CA TYR A 40 19.30 -5.21 -11.22
C TYR A 40 17.78 -5.50 -11.29
N CYS A 41 16.93 -4.53 -10.93
CA CYS A 41 15.48 -4.68 -11.02
C CYS A 41 15.02 -4.98 -12.45
N HIS A 42 15.52 -4.22 -13.45
CA HIS A 42 15.24 -4.45 -14.85
C HIS A 42 15.64 -5.87 -15.30
N THR A 43 16.81 -6.34 -14.87
CA THR A 43 17.25 -7.72 -15.14
C THR A 43 16.28 -8.75 -14.57
N GLN A 44 15.76 -8.54 -13.35
CA GLN A 44 14.76 -9.45 -12.75
C GLN A 44 13.41 -9.39 -13.46
N VAL A 45 12.98 -8.21 -13.89
CA VAL A 45 11.77 -8.02 -14.73
C VAL A 45 11.91 -8.83 -16.02
N GLY A 46 13.04 -8.68 -16.73
CA GLY A 46 13.30 -9.44 -17.96
C GLY A 46 13.24 -10.96 -17.74
N ARG A 47 13.85 -11.46 -16.65
CA ARG A 47 13.79 -12.89 -16.30
C ARG A 47 12.37 -13.36 -16.01
N ALA A 48 11.58 -12.58 -15.28
CA ALA A 48 10.20 -12.92 -14.99
C ALA A 48 9.33 -12.92 -16.26
N LEU A 49 9.54 -11.97 -17.18
CA LEU A 49 8.85 -11.93 -18.46
C LEU A 49 9.20 -13.14 -19.33
N GLU A 50 10.47 -13.54 -19.40
CA GLU A 50 10.86 -14.76 -20.15
C GLU A 50 10.19 -16.02 -19.58
N GLU A 51 10.00 -16.12 -18.28
CA GLU A 51 9.33 -17.27 -17.65
C GLU A 51 7.81 -17.27 -17.89
N LEU A 52 7.19 -16.10 -18.07
CA LEU A 52 5.77 -15.94 -18.38
C LEU A 52 5.46 -16.09 -19.88
N LYS A 53 6.48 -16.04 -20.72
CA LYS A 53 6.34 -16.10 -22.17
C LYS A 53 5.87 -17.49 -22.62
N GLN A 54 4.86 -17.53 -23.46
CA GLN A 54 4.38 -18.77 -24.07
C GLN A 54 5.33 -19.25 -25.18
N LYS A 55 5.16 -20.49 -25.63
CA LYS A 55 6.00 -21.09 -26.68
C LYS A 55 5.97 -20.33 -28.01
N ASP A 56 4.88 -19.65 -28.30
CA ASP A 56 4.70 -18.83 -29.51
C ASP A 56 5.19 -17.38 -29.33
N GLY A 57 5.74 -17.05 -28.16
CA GLY A 57 6.25 -15.71 -27.83
C GLY A 57 5.19 -14.75 -27.30
N SER A 58 3.92 -15.14 -27.22
CA SER A 58 2.85 -14.34 -26.61
C SER A 58 2.86 -14.39 -25.09
N PHE A 59 1.98 -13.60 -24.46
CA PHE A 59 1.73 -13.62 -23.02
C PHE A 59 0.27 -13.96 -22.73
N ASP A 60 0.05 -14.82 -21.74
CA ASP A 60 -1.23 -14.88 -21.05
C ASP A 60 -1.21 -13.83 -19.94
N TYR A 61 -1.80 -12.67 -20.18
CA TYR A 61 -1.83 -11.55 -19.23
C TYR A 61 -2.66 -11.83 -17.97
N THR A 62 -3.21 -13.03 -17.84
CA THR A 62 -3.81 -13.50 -16.57
C THR A 62 -2.83 -14.30 -15.71
N MET A 63 -1.63 -14.57 -16.21
CA MET A 63 -0.57 -15.26 -15.49
C MET A 63 0.46 -14.27 -14.96
N GLU A 64 0.83 -14.36 -13.70
CA GLU A 64 1.78 -13.43 -13.06
C GLU A 64 2.81 -14.14 -12.19
N PRO A 65 3.98 -13.52 -11.94
CA PRO A 65 4.97 -14.04 -11.01
C PRO A 65 4.53 -13.76 -9.57
N ARG A 66 4.26 -14.81 -8.80
CA ARG A 66 3.78 -14.66 -7.42
C ARG A 66 4.88 -14.58 -6.39
N ASN A 67 5.82 -15.51 -6.45
CA ASN A 67 6.94 -15.61 -5.53
C ASN A 67 8.05 -16.49 -6.13
N ILE A 68 9.24 -16.34 -5.60
CA ILE A 68 10.36 -17.22 -5.99
C ILE A 68 10.12 -18.66 -5.53
N LEU A 69 10.63 -19.62 -6.30
CA LEU A 69 10.54 -21.03 -5.95
C LEU A 69 11.30 -21.31 -4.64
N LYS A 70 10.67 -22.10 -3.76
CA LYS A 70 11.23 -22.43 -2.45
C LYS A 70 12.60 -23.12 -2.58
N GLY A 71 13.59 -22.59 -1.87
CA GLY A 71 14.91 -23.18 -1.72
C GLY A 71 15.90 -22.87 -2.83
N ASP A 72 15.50 -22.22 -3.92
CA ASP A 72 16.42 -21.88 -5.00
C ASP A 72 16.02 -20.59 -5.73
N LYS A 73 16.71 -19.50 -5.39
CA LYS A 73 16.50 -18.19 -6.04
C LYS A 73 16.84 -18.17 -7.53
N GLN A 74 17.52 -19.19 -8.04
CA GLN A 74 17.92 -19.30 -9.43
C GLN A 74 16.93 -20.12 -10.28
N LYS A 75 16.02 -20.85 -9.64
CA LYS A 75 15.00 -21.66 -10.33
C LYS A 75 13.85 -20.86 -10.91
N GLY A 76 13.79 -19.54 -10.68
CA GLY A 76 12.81 -18.67 -11.26
C GLY A 76 11.60 -18.41 -10.36
N TRP A 77 10.44 -18.21 -10.95
CA TRP A 77 9.24 -17.73 -10.32
C TRP A 77 8.16 -18.79 -10.24
N ASN A 78 7.43 -18.82 -9.14
CA ASN A 78 6.17 -19.53 -9.08
C ASN A 78 5.09 -18.63 -9.72
N CYS A 79 4.83 -18.86 -11.00
CA CYS A 79 3.81 -18.15 -11.75
C CYS A 79 2.43 -18.79 -11.53
N ARG A 80 1.40 -17.98 -11.38
CA ARG A 80 0.04 -18.43 -11.18
C ARG A 80 -0.94 -17.51 -11.89
N LYS A 81 -2.16 -18.01 -12.07
CA LYS A 81 -3.25 -17.21 -12.61
C LYS A 81 -3.69 -16.17 -11.60
N ALA A 82 -3.77 -14.91 -12.02
CA ALA A 82 -4.35 -13.83 -11.25
C ALA A 82 -5.84 -14.09 -11.03
N THR A 83 -6.33 -13.77 -9.85
CA THR A 83 -7.74 -13.85 -9.50
C THR A 83 -8.25 -12.50 -9.01
N PRO A 84 -9.53 -12.20 -9.25
CA PRO A 84 -10.11 -10.91 -8.84
C PRO A 84 -10.07 -10.65 -7.33
N GLU A 85 -9.86 -11.69 -6.55
CA GLU A 85 -9.83 -11.67 -5.09
C GLU A 85 -8.40 -11.52 -4.54
N GLU A 86 -7.40 -11.55 -5.41
CA GLU A 86 -6.01 -11.50 -4.97
C GLU A 86 -5.48 -10.06 -4.98
N TRP A 87 -5.33 -9.52 -3.81
CA TRP A 87 -4.98 -8.11 -3.56
C TRP A 87 -3.67 -7.61 -4.21
N CYS A 88 -2.76 -8.52 -4.53
CA CYS A 88 -1.43 -8.16 -5.04
C CYS A 88 -1.30 -8.21 -6.57
N ASP A 89 -2.35 -8.60 -7.30
CA ASP A 89 -2.28 -8.75 -8.76
C ASP A 89 -2.04 -7.41 -9.49
N GLY A 90 -2.32 -6.27 -8.84
CA GLY A 90 -1.98 -4.93 -9.35
C GLY A 90 -0.49 -4.56 -9.27
N PHE A 91 0.30 -5.26 -8.46
CA PHE A 91 1.72 -4.89 -8.27
C PHE A 91 2.59 -5.29 -9.46
N TRP A 92 2.31 -6.43 -10.11
CA TRP A 92 3.09 -6.84 -11.26
C TRP A 92 3.05 -5.81 -12.41
N PRO A 93 1.88 -5.41 -12.92
CA PRO A 93 1.82 -4.33 -13.90
C PRO A 93 2.41 -3.01 -13.37
N GLY A 94 2.25 -2.71 -12.09
CA GLY A 94 2.87 -1.53 -11.46
C GLY A 94 4.40 -1.55 -11.55
N ILE A 95 5.03 -2.69 -11.26
CA ILE A 95 6.48 -2.88 -11.40
C ILE A 95 6.91 -2.68 -12.84
N LEU A 96 6.16 -3.24 -13.81
CA LEU A 96 6.46 -3.07 -15.24
C LEU A 96 6.39 -1.60 -15.67
N TRP A 97 5.39 -0.85 -15.22
CA TRP A 97 5.30 0.58 -15.49
C TRP A 97 6.46 1.37 -14.91
N MET A 98 6.89 1.07 -13.67
CA MET A 98 8.05 1.69 -13.04
C MET A 98 9.35 1.35 -13.77
N ASP A 99 9.51 0.11 -14.21
CA ASP A 99 10.67 -0.32 -15.00
C ASP A 99 10.71 0.39 -16.36
N TYR A 100 9.56 0.49 -17.05
CA TYR A 100 9.46 1.27 -18.28
C TYR A 100 9.78 2.76 -18.09
N GLN A 101 9.32 3.37 -16.99
CA GLN A 101 9.67 4.76 -16.69
C GLN A 101 11.19 4.98 -16.60
N ASN A 102 11.90 3.99 -16.06
CA ASN A 102 13.35 4.03 -15.92
C ASN A 102 14.10 3.68 -17.21
N THR A 103 13.65 2.66 -17.95
CA THR A 103 14.41 2.08 -19.06
C THR A 103 13.96 2.53 -20.44
N ARG A 104 12.70 2.91 -20.59
CA ARG A 104 12.02 3.15 -21.87
C ARG A 104 12.01 1.92 -22.80
N ASP A 105 12.07 0.73 -22.23
CA ASP A 105 11.98 -0.53 -22.99
C ASP A 105 10.54 -0.77 -23.46
N GLU A 106 10.35 -0.75 -24.76
CA GLU A 106 9.03 -0.92 -25.40
C GLU A 106 8.43 -2.33 -25.23
N ALA A 107 9.24 -3.35 -25.02
CA ALA A 107 8.74 -4.69 -24.72
C ALA A 107 8.13 -4.71 -23.29
N VAL A 108 8.79 -4.06 -22.33
CA VAL A 108 8.26 -3.88 -20.98
C VAL A 108 6.98 -3.04 -20.98
N ARG A 109 6.91 -1.97 -21.80
CA ARG A 109 5.70 -1.15 -21.93
C ARG A 109 4.50 -1.98 -22.42
N LYS A 110 4.68 -2.75 -23.48
CA LYS A 110 3.63 -3.62 -24.02
C LYS A 110 3.15 -4.66 -23.00
N ALA A 111 4.07 -5.25 -22.25
CA ALA A 111 3.73 -6.15 -21.16
C ALA A 111 2.93 -5.43 -20.05
N ALA A 112 3.39 -4.23 -19.63
CA ALA A 112 2.69 -3.42 -18.63
C ALA A 112 1.25 -3.10 -19.05
N GLU A 113 1.04 -2.70 -20.31
CA GLU A 113 -0.29 -2.44 -20.88
C GLU A 113 -1.17 -3.70 -20.84
N GLY A 114 -0.67 -4.84 -21.31
CA GLY A 114 -1.43 -6.08 -21.35
C GLY A 114 -1.85 -6.56 -19.95
N TYR A 115 -0.92 -6.57 -19.00
CA TYR A 115 -1.23 -6.94 -17.61
C TYR A 115 -2.16 -5.94 -16.92
N THR A 116 -2.03 -4.63 -17.21
CA THR A 116 -2.95 -3.62 -16.68
C THR A 116 -4.36 -3.83 -17.23
N GLU A 117 -4.52 -4.00 -18.55
CA GLU A 117 -5.81 -4.19 -19.20
C GLU A 117 -6.52 -5.48 -18.73
N SER A 118 -5.78 -6.53 -18.38
CA SER A 118 -6.38 -7.77 -17.86
C SER A 118 -7.18 -7.56 -16.58
N LEU A 119 -6.88 -6.51 -15.80
CA LEU A 119 -7.58 -6.16 -14.56
C LEU A 119 -8.82 -5.28 -14.77
N LYS A 120 -9.05 -4.75 -15.98
CA LYS A 120 -10.10 -3.76 -16.28
C LYS A 120 -11.49 -4.12 -15.75
N GLY A 121 -11.86 -5.40 -15.89
CA GLY A 121 -13.17 -5.90 -15.48
C GLY A 121 -13.47 -5.73 -13.99
N ILE A 122 -12.43 -5.61 -13.15
CA ILE A 122 -12.57 -5.44 -11.69
C ILE A 122 -13.25 -4.11 -11.34
N ALA A 123 -12.95 -3.06 -12.09
CA ALA A 123 -13.49 -1.71 -11.85
C ALA A 123 -15.03 -1.61 -12.03
N TYR A 124 -15.62 -2.51 -12.80
CA TYR A 124 -17.02 -2.44 -13.27
C TYR A 124 -17.92 -3.53 -12.71
N ARG A 125 -17.49 -4.21 -11.66
CA ARG A 125 -18.28 -5.20 -10.93
C ARG A 125 -18.47 -4.77 -9.47
N PRO A 126 -19.38 -5.41 -8.70
CA PRO A 126 -19.51 -5.14 -7.28
C PRO A 126 -18.17 -5.29 -6.56
N CYS A 127 -17.86 -4.34 -5.68
CA CYS A 127 -16.62 -4.32 -4.94
C CYS A 127 -16.52 -5.57 -4.04
N TYR A 128 -15.53 -6.41 -4.28
CA TYR A 128 -15.32 -7.64 -3.53
C TYR A 128 -14.82 -7.34 -2.10
N ASP A 129 -13.82 -6.47 -2.00
CA ASP A 129 -13.29 -5.95 -0.75
C ASP A 129 -12.50 -4.65 -0.99
N HIS A 130 -11.86 -4.14 0.07
CA HIS A 130 -11.14 -2.88 0.00
C HIS A 130 -9.90 -2.90 -0.91
N ASP A 131 -9.39 -4.08 -1.26
CA ASP A 131 -8.13 -4.23 -2.00
C ASP A 131 -8.20 -3.76 -3.47
N ILE A 132 -9.38 -3.38 -3.96
CA ILE A 132 -9.53 -2.74 -5.27
C ILE A 132 -8.58 -1.55 -5.46
N GLY A 133 -8.22 -0.83 -4.39
CA GLY A 133 -7.23 0.24 -4.44
C GLY A 133 -5.83 -0.28 -4.78
N PHE A 134 -5.38 -1.37 -4.16
CA PHE A 134 -4.11 -2.01 -4.50
C PHE A 134 -4.10 -2.54 -5.93
N LEU A 135 -5.20 -3.14 -6.38
CA LEU A 135 -5.31 -3.69 -7.72
C LEU A 135 -5.24 -2.59 -8.78
N MET A 136 -6.06 -1.55 -8.64
CA MET A 136 -6.29 -0.58 -9.70
C MET A 136 -5.34 0.62 -9.65
N PHE A 137 -4.95 1.09 -8.47
CA PHE A 137 -4.09 2.26 -8.39
C PHE A 137 -2.60 1.92 -8.54
N CYS A 138 -2.19 0.71 -8.17
CA CYS A 138 -0.84 0.22 -8.48
C CYS A 138 -0.66 -0.09 -9.97
N SER A 139 -1.70 -0.52 -10.69
CA SER A 139 -1.67 -0.83 -12.12
C SER A 139 -2.05 0.38 -12.99
N TYR A 140 -3.34 0.68 -13.10
CA TYR A 140 -3.85 1.80 -13.88
C TYR A 140 -3.34 3.15 -13.42
N GLY A 141 -3.16 3.36 -12.11
CA GLY A 141 -2.59 4.59 -11.57
C GLY A 141 -1.18 4.83 -12.08
N LYS A 142 -0.31 3.81 -12.01
CA LYS A 142 1.07 3.89 -12.54
C LYS A 142 1.10 4.02 -14.05
N GLY A 143 0.24 3.32 -14.76
CA GLY A 143 0.10 3.49 -16.20
C GLY A 143 -0.35 4.89 -16.60
N TYR A 144 -1.29 5.47 -15.87
CA TYR A 144 -1.77 6.84 -16.12
C TYR A 144 -0.67 7.90 -15.92
N GLU A 145 0.20 7.73 -14.93
CA GLU A 145 1.37 8.62 -14.74
C GLU A 145 2.28 8.66 -15.98
N VAL A 146 2.25 7.61 -16.81
CA VAL A 146 3.11 7.46 -17.99
C VAL A 146 2.41 7.90 -19.28
N ASN A 147 1.15 7.45 -19.48
CA ASN A 147 0.47 7.59 -20.77
C ASN A 147 -0.63 8.66 -20.79
N HIS A 148 -1.05 9.13 -19.62
CA HIS A 148 -2.16 10.08 -19.45
C HIS A 148 -3.45 9.68 -20.17
N SER A 149 -3.68 8.38 -20.36
CA SER A 149 -4.84 7.84 -21.09
C SER A 149 -6.15 8.19 -20.39
N GLN A 150 -7.11 8.73 -21.13
CA GLN A 150 -8.44 9.00 -20.60
C GLN A 150 -9.16 7.70 -20.19
N ASP A 151 -8.89 6.59 -20.88
CA ASP A 151 -9.46 5.29 -20.52
C ASP A 151 -8.92 4.81 -19.17
N TYR A 152 -7.63 4.95 -18.93
CA TYR A 152 -7.03 4.63 -17.63
C TYR A 152 -7.62 5.49 -16.52
N LYS A 153 -7.75 6.78 -16.76
CA LYS A 153 -8.42 7.69 -15.83
C LYS A 153 -9.84 7.23 -15.51
N ASN A 154 -10.63 6.88 -16.51
CA ASN A 154 -12.01 6.42 -16.33
C ASN A 154 -12.07 5.15 -15.47
N VAL A 155 -11.16 4.21 -15.68
CA VAL A 155 -11.06 2.98 -14.87
C VAL A 155 -10.73 3.30 -13.40
N ILE A 156 -9.79 4.21 -13.15
CA ILE A 156 -9.45 4.65 -11.78
C ILE A 156 -10.65 5.31 -11.10
N LEU A 157 -11.36 6.20 -11.80
CA LEU A 157 -12.55 6.86 -11.27
C LEU A 157 -13.65 5.85 -10.91
N ALA A 158 -13.94 4.91 -11.81
CA ALA A 158 -14.91 3.85 -11.56
C ALA A 158 -14.51 2.96 -10.36
N SER A 159 -13.22 2.67 -10.22
CA SER A 159 -12.70 1.88 -9.09
C SER A 159 -12.83 2.62 -7.77
N ALA A 160 -12.61 3.94 -7.75
CA ALA A 160 -12.78 4.75 -6.55
C ALA A 160 -14.24 4.84 -6.11
N ASP A 161 -15.18 4.97 -7.06
CA ASP A 161 -16.62 4.93 -6.79
C ASP A 161 -17.05 3.54 -6.29
N SER A 162 -16.49 2.48 -6.86
CA SER A 162 -16.72 1.09 -6.41
C SER A 162 -16.25 0.89 -4.97
N LEU A 163 -15.03 1.34 -4.62
CA LEU A 163 -14.51 1.29 -3.25
C LEU A 163 -15.41 2.05 -2.27
N ALA A 164 -15.92 3.21 -2.66
CA ALA A 164 -16.78 4.03 -1.82
C ALA A 164 -18.10 3.33 -1.44
N THR A 165 -18.56 2.32 -2.21
CA THR A 165 -19.74 1.52 -1.87
C THR A 165 -19.60 0.73 -0.58
N LEU A 166 -18.37 0.48 -0.14
CA LEU A 166 -18.06 -0.21 1.12
C LEU A 166 -18.02 0.74 2.32
N PHE A 167 -18.19 2.04 2.12
CA PHE A 167 -18.17 3.00 3.22
C PHE A 167 -19.46 2.94 4.03
N ASN A 168 -19.33 2.82 5.35
CA ASN A 168 -20.45 2.89 6.28
C ASN A 168 -20.44 4.24 7.00
N PRO A 169 -21.43 5.12 6.77
CA PRO A 169 -21.46 6.47 7.36
C PRO A 169 -21.68 6.49 8.86
N VAL A 170 -22.28 5.43 9.46
CA VAL A 170 -22.46 5.32 10.90
C VAL A 170 -21.14 5.02 11.58
N VAL A 171 -20.33 4.15 10.99
CA VAL A 171 -19.00 3.78 11.49
C VAL A 171 -17.94 4.84 11.10
N GLY A 172 -18.09 5.45 9.93
CA GLY A 172 -17.13 6.40 9.39
C GLY A 172 -15.90 5.74 8.75
N THR A 173 -16.01 4.46 8.35
CA THR A 173 -14.92 3.73 7.67
C THR A 173 -15.42 2.86 6.52
N ILE A 174 -14.50 2.45 5.65
CA ILE A 174 -14.71 1.48 4.58
C ILE A 174 -14.62 0.08 5.18
N LEU A 175 -15.62 -0.76 4.93
CA LEU A 175 -15.62 -2.17 5.27
C LEU A 175 -14.51 -2.88 4.50
N SER A 176 -13.56 -3.49 5.20
CA SER A 176 -12.41 -4.11 4.53
C SER A 176 -12.77 -5.44 3.89
N TRP A 177 -13.36 -6.35 4.65
CA TRP A 177 -13.67 -7.71 4.19
C TRP A 177 -15.14 -8.07 4.38
N PRO A 178 -16.01 -7.81 3.40
CA PRO A 178 -17.42 -8.22 3.45
C PRO A 178 -17.60 -9.73 3.72
N ARG A 179 -16.68 -10.55 3.16
CA ARG A 179 -16.69 -12.02 3.35
C ARG A 179 -16.44 -12.48 4.78
N GLU A 180 -15.77 -11.66 5.60
CA GLU A 180 -15.45 -12.01 7.02
C GLU A 180 -16.53 -11.57 8.01
N VAL A 181 -17.56 -10.83 7.58
CA VAL A 181 -18.63 -10.33 8.45
C VAL A 181 -19.34 -11.47 9.18
N LYS A 182 -19.84 -12.46 8.44
CA LYS A 182 -20.58 -13.60 9.02
C LYS A 182 -19.65 -14.62 9.69
N PRO A 183 -18.59 -15.14 9.03
CA PRO A 183 -17.75 -16.20 9.63
C PRO A 183 -17.09 -15.79 10.93
N ARG A 184 -16.70 -14.50 11.06
CA ARG A 184 -16.01 -14.01 12.25
C ARG A 184 -16.91 -13.29 13.25
N ASN A 185 -18.17 -13.09 12.90
CA ASN A 185 -19.08 -12.22 13.66
C ASN A 185 -18.45 -10.82 13.85
N TRP A 186 -17.96 -10.22 12.73
CA TRP A 186 -17.42 -8.87 12.66
C TRP A 186 -18.37 -7.98 11.85
N PRO A 187 -19.35 -7.34 12.48
CA PRO A 187 -20.42 -6.61 11.77
C PRO A 187 -19.89 -5.57 10.79
N HIS A 188 -18.82 -4.87 11.17
CA HIS A 188 -18.03 -4.03 10.29
C HIS A 188 -16.56 -4.14 10.72
N ASN A 189 -15.73 -4.57 9.81
CA ASN A 189 -14.30 -4.72 10.05
C ASN A 189 -13.51 -3.76 9.16
N THR A 190 -12.56 -3.07 9.77
CA THR A 190 -11.63 -2.18 9.08
C THR A 190 -10.21 -2.60 9.42
N ILE A 191 -9.37 -2.79 8.41
CA ILE A 191 -7.95 -3.09 8.62
C ILE A 191 -7.09 -1.88 8.29
N MET A 192 -5.90 -1.83 8.88
CA MET A 192 -4.97 -0.70 8.66
C MET A 192 -4.54 -0.57 7.20
N ASP A 193 -4.49 -1.67 6.47
CA ASP A 193 -4.17 -1.74 5.03
C ASP A 193 -5.06 -0.82 4.18
N ASN A 194 -6.31 -0.62 4.62
CA ASN A 194 -7.27 0.24 3.92
C ASN A 194 -6.79 1.69 3.77
N MET A 195 -5.90 2.14 4.65
CA MET A 195 -5.27 3.46 4.53
C MET A 195 -4.54 3.65 3.19
N MET A 196 -4.00 2.56 2.61
CA MET A 196 -3.32 2.60 1.31
C MET A 196 -4.28 2.91 0.16
N ASN A 197 -5.52 2.41 0.25
CA ASN A 197 -6.53 2.54 -0.79
C ASN A 197 -7.15 3.96 -0.85
N LEU A 198 -6.96 4.78 0.20
CA LEU A 198 -7.41 6.17 0.23
C LEU A 198 -6.70 7.05 -0.81
N ASP A 199 -5.48 6.67 -1.24
CA ASP A 199 -4.73 7.39 -2.27
C ASP A 199 -5.55 7.49 -3.57
N MET A 200 -6.15 6.38 -4.01
CA MET A 200 -7.04 6.34 -5.17
C MET A 200 -8.26 7.26 -4.99
N MET A 201 -8.86 7.30 -3.80
CA MET A 201 -10.02 8.15 -3.53
C MET A 201 -9.66 9.65 -3.56
N PHE A 202 -8.57 10.03 -2.92
CA PHE A 202 -8.07 11.41 -2.97
C PHE A 202 -7.71 11.84 -4.39
N TRP A 203 -7.02 10.97 -5.12
CA TRP A 203 -6.66 11.23 -6.51
C TRP A 203 -7.91 11.40 -7.37
N ALA A 204 -8.88 10.51 -7.26
CA ALA A 204 -10.12 10.57 -8.02
C ALA A 204 -10.89 11.87 -7.77
N ALA A 205 -11.06 12.27 -6.51
CA ALA A 205 -11.72 13.52 -6.14
C ALA A 205 -11.05 14.77 -6.75
N LYS A 206 -9.72 14.75 -6.90
CA LYS A 206 -8.96 15.86 -7.50
C LYS A 206 -8.89 15.81 -9.02
N ASN A 207 -9.18 14.67 -9.63
CA ASN A 207 -9.04 14.45 -11.07
C ASN A 207 -10.38 14.28 -11.81
N GLY A 208 -11.45 14.85 -11.31
CA GLY A 208 -12.76 14.90 -11.99
C GLY A 208 -13.72 13.80 -11.60
N GLY A 209 -13.40 13.00 -10.58
CA GLY A 209 -14.33 12.07 -9.95
C GLY A 209 -15.24 12.75 -8.92
N ASN A 210 -16.02 11.94 -8.21
CA ASN A 210 -16.91 12.40 -7.17
C ASN A 210 -16.14 13.09 -6.04
N LYS A 211 -16.47 14.36 -5.77
CA LYS A 211 -15.79 15.15 -4.74
C LYS A 211 -16.01 14.62 -3.33
N LEU A 212 -17.12 13.91 -3.08
CA LEU A 212 -17.38 13.26 -1.79
C LEU A 212 -16.34 12.21 -1.41
N LEU A 213 -15.63 11.61 -2.38
CA LEU A 213 -14.55 10.67 -2.12
C LEU A 213 -13.45 11.24 -1.22
N TYR A 214 -13.20 12.56 -1.32
CA TYR A 214 -12.24 13.23 -0.46
C TYR A 214 -12.69 13.21 1.00
N ASP A 215 -13.95 13.55 1.27
CA ASP A 215 -14.50 13.62 2.62
C ASP A 215 -14.61 12.21 3.24
N LEU A 216 -15.00 11.22 2.43
CA LEU A 216 -15.02 9.81 2.84
C LEU A 216 -13.61 9.34 3.27
N ALA A 217 -12.58 9.65 2.47
CA ALA A 217 -11.20 9.30 2.78
C ALA A 217 -10.69 9.98 4.06
N VAL A 218 -10.99 11.27 4.23
CA VAL A 218 -10.63 12.02 5.45
C VAL A 218 -11.35 11.45 6.67
N THR A 219 -12.64 11.13 6.55
CA THR A 219 -13.43 10.55 7.64
C THR A 219 -12.88 9.19 8.04
N HIS A 220 -12.62 8.32 7.05
CA HIS A 220 -11.99 7.02 7.28
C HIS A 220 -10.66 7.16 8.05
N ALA A 221 -9.78 8.05 7.59
CA ALA A 221 -8.48 8.26 8.24
C ALA A 221 -8.62 8.75 9.69
N LYS A 222 -9.57 9.65 9.98
CA LYS A 222 -9.81 10.14 11.34
C LYS A 222 -10.33 9.03 12.26
N THR A 223 -11.33 8.28 11.81
CA THR A 223 -11.92 7.17 12.60
C THR A 223 -10.88 6.07 12.85
N THR A 224 -10.09 5.74 11.84
CA THR A 224 -8.99 4.77 11.96
C THR A 224 -7.93 5.25 12.95
N MET A 225 -7.56 6.54 12.90
CA MET A 225 -6.61 7.13 13.87
C MET A 225 -7.10 6.98 15.32
N GLN A 226 -8.36 7.23 15.56
CA GLN A 226 -8.94 7.17 16.90
C GLN A 226 -9.00 5.74 17.47
N ASN A 227 -9.21 4.75 16.62
CA ASN A 227 -9.59 3.41 17.07
C ASN A 227 -8.53 2.33 16.84
N HIS A 228 -7.56 2.54 15.97
CA HIS A 228 -6.53 1.53 15.68
C HIS A 228 -5.26 1.70 16.50
N PHE A 229 -4.94 2.91 16.95
CA PHE A 229 -3.70 3.12 17.70
C PHE A 229 -3.87 2.85 19.19
N ARG A 230 -2.88 2.17 19.75
CA ARG A 230 -2.69 2.00 21.19
C ARG A 230 -1.93 3.20 21.77
N PRO A 231 -1.95 3.38 23.11
CA PRO A 231 -1.23 4.48 23.74
C PRO A 231 0.28 4.51 23.48
N ASP A 232 0.89 3.37 23.14
CA ASP A 232 2.31 3.25 22.81
C ASP A 232 2.63 3.56 21.33
N GLY A 233 1.62 3.95 20.53
CA GLY A 233 1.75 4.24 19.11
C GLY A 233 1.72 3.01 18.18
N SER A 234 1.67 1.81 18.73
CA SER A 234 1.42 0.61 17.90
C SER A 234 -0.03 0.54 17.46
N CYS A 235 -0.31 -0.11 16.32
CA CYS A 235 -1.67 -0.22 15.83
C CYS A 235 -2.21 -1.67 15.88
N TYR A 236 -3.53 -1.78 16.07
CA TYR A 236 -4.27 -3.00 15.77
C TYR A 236 -4.27 -3.24 14.26
N HIS A 237 -4.21 -4.50 13.87
CA HIS A 237 -4.43 -4.87 12.46
C HIS A 237 -5.88 -4.58 12.07
N VAL A 238 -6.85 -5.08 12.87
CA VAL A 238 -8.29 -5.01 12.60
C VAL A 238 -8.99 -4.28 13.74
N ALA A 239 -9.82 -3.30 13.41
CA ALA A 239 -10.83 -2.74 14.29
C ALA A 239 -12.22 -3.25 13.86
N VAL A 240 -13.00 -3.73 14.82
CA VAL A 240 -14.36 -4.23 14.60
C VAL A 240 -15.34 -3.28 15.22
N TYR A 241 -16.36 -2.86 14.46
CA TYR A 241 -17.32 -1.84 14.86
C TYR A 241 -18.76 -2.35 14.88
N ASP A 242 -19.55 -1.75 15.75
CA ASP A 242 -21.01 -1.86 15.75
C ASP A 242 -21.60 -0.98 14.63
N THR A 243 -22.40 -1.57 13.76
CA THR A 243 -23.02 -0.86 12.62
C THR A 243 -24.24 -0.02 13.00
N ILE A 244 -24.74 -0.15 14.24
CA ILE A 244 -25.93 0.61 14.73
C ILE A 244 -25.49 1.95 15.30
N ASN A 245 -24.39 1.99 16.05
CA ASN A 245 -23.96 3.18 16.77
C ASN A 245 -22.53 3.65 16.41
N GLY A 246 -21.81 2.90 15.55
CA GLY A 246 -20.46 3.22 15.12
C GLY A 246 -19.35 2.96 16.15
N ASN A 247 -19.67 2.43 17.32
CA ASN A 247 -18.70 2.23 18.38
C ASN A 247 -17.72 1.09 18.07
N LEU A 248 -16.47 1.26 18.51
CA LEU A 248 -15.47 0.19 18.49
C LEU A 248 -15.89 -0.94 19.43
N ILE A 249 -16.05 -2.15 18.89
CA ILE A 249 -16.30 -3.36 19.69
C ILE A 249 -14.99 -3.92 20.22
N LYS A 250 -13.96 -4.03 19.35
CA LYS A 250 -12.65 -4.60 19.70
C LYS A 250 -11.59 -4.31 18.65
N GLY A 251 -10.33 -4.28 19.10
CA GLY A 251 -9.15 -4.35 18.23
C GLY A 251 -8.55 -5.76 18.27
N VAL A 252 -8.29 -6.34 17.11
CA VAL A 252 -7.78 -7.71 16.95
C VAL A 252 -6.73 -7.79 15.84
N THR A 253 -6.17 -8.98 15.65
CA THR A 253 -5.37 -9.29 14.47
C THR A 253 -5.99 -10.43 13.64
N HIS A 254 -5.65 -10.46 12.35
CA HIS A 254 -5.94 -11.58 11.46
C HIS A 254 -4.66 -12.23 10.94
N GLN A 255 -3.64 -11.41 10.64
CA GLN A 255 -2.36 -11.87 10.10
C GLN A 255 -1.20 -11.72 11.09
N GLY A 256 -1.38 -11.00 12.20
CA GLY A 256 -0.39 -10.84 13.24
C GLY A 256 -0.31 -12.05 14.17
N TYR A 257 0.71 -12.04 15.04
CA TYR A 257 0.97 -13.14 15.99
C TYR A 257 -0.13 -13.29 17.04
N ALA A 258 -0.61 -12.18 17.61
CA ALA A 258 -1.66 -12.13 18.64
C ALA A 258 -2.35 -10.77 18.64
N ASP A 259 -3.57 -10.69 19.20
CA ASP A 259 -4.38 -9.46 19.23
C ASP A 259 -3.68 -8.30 19.97
N ASN A 260 -2.85 -8.60 20.95
CA ASN A 260 -2.06 -7.63 21.70
C ASN A 260 -0.67 -7.35 21.07
N SER A 261 -0.33 -8.01 19.97
CA SER A 261 0.92 -7.77 19.26
C SER A 261 0.77 -6.70 18.17
N MET A 262 1.89 -6.14 17.72
CA MET A 262 1.95 -5.28 16.55
C MET A 262 2.30 -6.11 15.31
N TRP A 263 1.43 -6.09 14.32
CA TRP A 263 1.72 -6.67 13.02
C TRP A 263 2.55 -5.68 12.18
N ALA A 264 3.81 -6.03 11.89
CA ALA A 264 4.79 -5.11 11.31
C ALA A 264 4.33 -4.47 9.99
N ARG A 265 3.72 -5.26 9.09
CA ARG A 265 3.20 -4.72 7.82
C ARG A 265 2.07 -3.72 8.05
N GLY A 266 1.12 -4.01 8.96
CA GLY A 266 0.06 -3.07 9.31
C GLY A 266 0.58 -1.75 9.88
N GLN A 267 1.61 -1.81 10.74
CA GLN A 267 2.28 -0.61 11.23
C GLN A 267 2.93 0.19 10.10
N SER A 268 3.53 -0.49 9.13
CA SER A 268 4.11 0.16 7.94
C SER A 268 3.03 0.83 7.08
N TRP A 269 1.87 0.18 6.92
CA TRP A 269 0.72 0.78 6.22
C TRP A 269 0.21 2.04 6.94
N ALA A 270 0.21 2.04 8.29
CA ALA A 270 -0.14 3.23 9.05
C ALA A 270 0.80 4.39 8.75
N ILE A 271 2.11 4.18 8.82
CA ILE A 271 3.13 5.21 8.57
C ILE A 271 2.98 5.78 7.15
N TYR A 272 2.88 4.90 6.15
CA TYR A 272 2.69 5.34 4.77
C TYR A 272 1.36 6.05 4.58
N GLY A 273 0.26 5.45 5.03
CA GLY A 273 -1.10 5.93 4.80
C GLY A 273 -1.33 7.32 5.41
N TYR A 274 -0.93 7.55 6.66
CA TYR A 274 -1.07 8.88 7.27
C TYR A 274 -0.14 9.92 6.62
N THR A 275 1.06 9.54 6.22
CA THR A 275 1.93 10.42 5.42
C THR A 275 1.25 10.83 4.11
N MET A 276 0.61 9.89 3.43
CA MET A 276 -0.14 10.15 2.20
C MET A 276 -1.35 11.05 2.45
N VAL A 277 -2.16 10.77 3.48
CA VAL A 277 -3.30 11.62 3.87
C VAL A 277 -2.83 13.04 4.17
N TYR A 278 -1.73 13.21 4.91
CA TYR A 278 -1.14 14.52 5.15
C TYR A 278 -0.77 15.25 3.85
N ARG A 279 -0.17 14.56 2.88
CA ARG A 279 0.18 15.15 1.57
C ARG A 279 -1.04 15.67 0.80
N TYR A 280 -2.18 15.00 0.93
CA TYR A 280 -3.42 15.45 0.29
C TYR A 280 -4.13 16.57 1.03
N THR A 281 -4.11 16.56 2.36
CA THR A 281 -4.91 17.43 3.22
C THR A 281 -4.15 18.61 3.80
N HIS A 282 -2.83 18.51 3.94
CA HIS A 282 -1.97 19.42 4.70
C HIS A 282 -2.41 19.63 6.16
N ASN A 283 -3.22 18.70 6.68
CA ASN A 283 -3.69 18.74 8.06
C ASN A 283 -2.70 18.00 8.97
N ARG A 284 -2.11 18.74 9.92
CA ARG A 284 -1.09 18.22 10.85
C ARG A 284 -1.60 17.21 11.88
N VAL A 285 -2.91 16.94 11.91
CA VAL A 285 -3.46 15.90 12.78
C VAL A 285 -3.08 14.49 12.28
N PHE A 286 -2.75 14.38 10.99
CA PHE A 286 -2.33 13.14 10.35
C PHE A 286 -0.76 12.97 10.34
#